data_fdafb6393ad6781a282cb496935c1351
#
_entry.id   fdafb6393ad6781a282cb496935c1351
#
_cell.length_a   1.000
_cell.length_b   1.000
_cell.length_c   1.000
_cell.angle_alpha   90.00
_cell.angle_beta   90.00
_cell.angle_gamma   90.00
#
_symmetry.space_group_name_H-M   'P 1'
#
loop_
_entity.id
_entity.type
_entity.pdbx_description
1 polymer ?
#
loop_
_entity_poly.entity_id
_entity_poly.type
_entity_poly.pdbx_seq_one_letter_code
_entity_poly.pdbx_strand_id
1 'polypeptide(L)'
;NHGPVTVCAKEKDREPGSAYTDPKWERRRREKEGRQEYLLVDGYNIIFSWEELRELSEKDIGAARGKLADILSNYQGYRKCTLILVYDAYKVEGNPGEVMKYHNIYIVYTKEAETADQYIEKTVRRIAKDAAVTVATSDGLEQVIILGQGANRMSAPGLKEEIERTLAEVRGEHLGKKGSGGNYLFDYLDEETAEEMEKVRLGKAGKNGRDKK
;
A
#
# COMPACT_ATOMS: atom_id res chain seq x y z
N ASN A 1 26.70 -77.57 8.33
CA ASN A 1 25.38 -77.24 8.90
C ASN A 1 25.00 -75.85 8.41
N HIS A 2 24.06 -75.87 7.51
CA HIS A 2 23.55 -74.69 6.81
C HIS A 2 22.46 -74.05 7.67
N GLY A 3 22.64 -72.78 8.01
CA GLY A 3 21.57 -71.95 8.55
C GLY A 3 20.92 -71.11 7.42
N PRO A 4 19.64 -70.82 7.50
CA PRO A 4 18.89 -70.30 6.37
C PRO A 4 19.12 -68.81 6.13
N VAL A 5 19.13 -68.44 4.84
CA VAL A 5 19.18 -67.08 4.30
C VAL A 5 17.86 -66.38 4.57
N THR A 6 17.87 -65.31 5.33
CA THR A 6 16.70 -64.44 5.53
C THR A 6 16.58 -63.49 4.35
N VAL A 7 15.48 -63.61 3.64
CA VAL A 7 15.11 -62.80 2.48
C VAL A 7 14.83 -61.37 2.89
N CYS A 8 15.46 -60.43 2.20
CA CYS A 8 15.31 -59.00 2.26
C CYS A 8 13.84 -58.60 2.11
N ALA A 9 13.33 -57.86 3.07
CA ALA A 9 11.98 -57.29 3.00
C ALA A 9 11.97 -56.11 2.00
N LYS A 10 10.93 -56.11 1.18
CA LYS A 10 10.65 -55.16 0.11
C LYS A 10 10.70 -53.72 0.58
N GLU A 11 11.44 -52.89 -0.12
CA GLU A 11 11.32 -51.43 -0.11
C GLU A 11 9.87 -51.04 -0.47
N LYS A 12 9.16 -50.51 0.53
CA LYS A 12 7.89 -49.84 0.31
C LYS A 12 8.18 -48.50 -0.30
N ASP A 13 7.51 -48.25 -1.41
CA ASP A 13 7.44 -46.96 -2.12
C ASP A 13 7.31 -45.80 -1.14
N ARG A 14 8.34 -44.96 -1.07
CA ARG A 14 8.25 -43.63 -0.47
C ARG A 14 7.65 -42.69 -1.50
N GLU A 15 6.41 -42.29 -1.28
CA GLU A 15 5.83 -41.16 -2.00
C GLU A 15 6.72 -39.92 -1.87
N PRO A 16 6.88 -39.10 -2.94
CA PRO A 16 7.74 -37.94 -2.91
C PRO A 16 7.13 -36.87 -2.00
N GLY A 17 7.85 -36.60 -0.91
CA GLY A 17 7.87 -35.34 -0.21
C GLY A 17 6.56 -34.60 0.02
N SER A 18 5.72 -35.08 0.93
CA SER A 18 4.86 -34.15 1.67
C SER A 18 5.78 -33.20 2.44
N ALA A 19 5.89 -31.95 1.99
CA ALA A 19 6.57 -30.92 2.74
C ALA A 19 5.90 -30.83 4.14
N TYR A 20 6.66 -31.16 5.17
CA TYR A 20 6.21 -31.06 6.55
C TYR A 20 5.99 -29.57 6.85
N THR A 21 4.74 -29.13 6.73
CA THR A 21 4.32 -27.80 7.14
C THR A 21 4.05 -27.84 8.64
N ASP A 22 4.81 -27.04 9.40
CA ASP A 22 4.59 -26.90 10.84
C ASP A 22 3.16 -26.40 11.11
N PRO A 23 2.30 -27.17 11.81
CA PRO A 23 0.94 -26.74 12.10
C PRO A 23 0.86 -25.41 12.84
N LYS A 24 1.87 -25.07 13.65
CA LYS A 24 1.97 -23.77 14.31
C LYS A 24 2.22 -22.62 13.35
N TRP A 25 2.97 -22.86 12.28
CA TRP A 25 3.22 -21.86 11.24
C TRP A 25 1.98 -21.63 10.38
N GLU A 26 1.28 -22.67 9.98
CA GLU A 26 0.01 -22.57 9.26
C GLU A 26 -1.08 -21.85 10.08
N ARG A 27 -1.17 -22.17 11.39
CA ARG A 27 -2.08 -21.49 12.29
C ARG A 27 -1.76 -20.00 12.40
N ARG A 28 -0.49 -19.62 12.59
CA ARG A 28 -0.05 -18.21 12.60
C ARG A 28 -0.31 -17.49 11.27
N ARG A 29 -0.21 -18.19 10.15
CA ARG A 29 -0.51 -17.65 8.84
C ARG A 29 -2.01 -17.37 8.69
N ARG A 30 -2.88 -18.30 9.02
CA ARG A 30 -4.33 -18.14 9.01
C ARG A 30 -4.81 -17.07 10.00
N GLU A 31 -4.21 -16.99 11.17
CA GLU A 31 -4.48 -15.95 12.16
C GLU A 31 -4.08 -14.55 11.64
N LYS A 32 -3.09 -14.45 10.74
CA LYS A 32 -2.71 -13.19 10.08
C LYS A 32 -3.57 -12.85 8.86
N GLU A 33 -4.00 -13.84 8.09
CA GLU A 33 -4.79 -13.65 6.85
C GLU A 33 -6.19 -13.05 7.07
N GLY A 34 -6.70 -13.04 8.31
CA GLY A 34 -7.99 -12.41 8.67
C GLY A 34 -7.88 -11.12 9.48
N ARG A 35 -6.66 -10.67 9.85
CA ARG A 35 -6.47 -9.47 10.66
C ARG A 35 -6.47 -8.22 9.81
N GLN A 36 -7.13 -7.18 10.32
CA GLN A 36 -7.05 -5.85 9.71
C GLN A 36 -5.58 -5.37 9.70
N GLU A 37 -5.11 -4.88 8.57
CA GLU A 37 -3.76 -4.36 8.40
C GLU A 37 -3.74 -2.84 8.63
N TYR A 38 -2.80 -2.38 9.44
CA TYR A 38 -2.53 -0.97 9.69
C TYR A 38 -1.11 -0.63 9.25
N LEU A 39 -0.99 0.51 8.57
CA LEU A 39 0.29 1.14 8.25
C LEU A 39 0.31 2.52 8.91
N LEU A 40 1.16 2.68 9.93
CA LEU A 40 1.45 3.97 10.54
C LEU A 40 2.73 4.53 9.91
N VAL A 41 2.71 5.81 9.55
CA VAL A 41 3.82 6.46 8.87
C VAL A 41 4.20 7.71 9.64
N ASP A 42 5.45 7.83 10.08
CA ASP A 42 6.01 9.08 10.58
C ASP A 42 6.26 10.01 9.39
N GLY A 43 5.40 11.01 9.23
CA GLY A 43 5.39 11.86 8.05
C GLY A 43 6.67 12.67 7.88
N TYR A 44 7.17 13.29 8.94
CA TYR A 44 8.40 14.11 8.83
C TYR A 44 9.64 13.26 8.65
N ASN A 45 9.69 12.10 9.29
CA ASN A 45 10.80 11.16 9.12
C ASN A 45 10.91 10.69 7.66
N ILE A 46 9.77 10.41 7.02
CA ILE A 46 9.72 10.05 5.60
C ILE A 46 10.07 11.23 4.70
N ILE A 47 9.50 12.44 4.95
CA ILE A 47 9.77 13.64 4.16
C ILE A 47 11.27 13.94 4.13
N PHE A 48 11.94 13.89 5.28
CA PHE A 48 13.37 14.19 5.36
C PHE A 48 14.28 13.06 4.85
N SER A 49 13.76 11.84 4.78
CA SER A 49 14.49 10.69 4.25
C SER A 49 14.44 10.57 2.73
N TRP A 50 13.35 11.01 2.10
CA TRP A 50 13.20 10.95 0.65
C TRP A 50 13.69 12.24 0.00
N GLU A 51 14.67 12.15 -0.88
CA GLU A 51 15.35 13.30 -1.46
C GLU A 51 14.39 14.30 -2.12
N GLU A 52 13.44 13.81 -2.92
CA GLU A 52 12.48 14.66 -3.63
C GLU A 52 11.53 15.43 -2.69
N LEU A 53 11.18 14.80 -1.54
CA LEU A 53 10.33 15.43 -0.53
C LEU A 53 11.14 16.37 0.37
N ARG A 54 12.39 16.03 0.66
CA ARG A 54 13.31 16.88 1.42
C ARG A 54 13.57 18.20 0.70
N GLU A 55 13.94 18.13 -0.59
CA GLU A 55 14.14 19.33 -1.42
C GLU A 55 12.90 20.20 -1.52
N LEU A 56 11.71 19.56 -1.61
CA LEU A 56 10.44 20.27 -1.62
C LEU A 56 10.17 20.92 -0.26
N SER A 57 10.49 20.24 0.85
CA SER A 57 10.28 20.73 2.21
C SER A 57 11.12 21.96 2.57
N GLU A 58 12.29 22.12 1.95
CA GLU A 58 13.14 23.31 2.09
C GLU A 58 12.49 24.57 1.51
N LYS A 59 11.62 24.40 0.51
CA LYS A 59 10.89 25.50 -0.14
C LYS A 59 9.51 25.70 0.48
N ASP A 60 8.79 24.61 0.67
CA ASP A 60 7.43 24.58 1.22
C ASP A 60 7.15 23.23 1.89
N ILE A 61 7.16 23.24 3.20
CA ILE A 61 6.86 22.05 4.02
C ILE A 61 5.40 21.59 3.84
N GLY A 62 4.48 22.53 3.57
CA GLY A 62 3.07 22.23 3.29
C GLY A 62 2.91 21.45 2.00
N ALA A 63 3.61 21.88 0.94
CA ALA A 63 3.64 21.16 -0.34
C ALA A 63 4.26 19.75 -0.19
N ALA A 64 5.33 19.60 0.60
CA ALA A 64 5.93 18.29 0.87
C ALA A 64 4.97 17.34 1.60
N ARG A 65 4.21 17.85 2.60
CA ARG A 65 3.16 17.09 3.30
C ARG A 65 2.05 16.65 2.34
N GLY A 66 1.57 17.55 1.50
CA GLY A 66 0.54 17.25 0.49
C GLY A 66 1.02 16.18 -0.49
N LYS A 67 2.23 16.33 -1.02
CA LYS A 67 2.82 15.33 -1.94
C LYS A 67 2.98 13.94 -1.31
N LEU A 68 3.42 13.87 -0.04
CA LEU A 68 3.50 12.59 0.67
C LEU A 68 2.11 11.98 0.88
N ALA A 69 1.12 12.79 1.26
CA ALA A 69 -0.25 12.33 1.43
C ALA A 69 -0.84 11.76 0.13
N ASP A 70 -0.59 12.40 -1.02
CA ASP A 70 -1.01 11.91 -2.34
C ASP A 70 -0.37 10.57 -2.70
N ILE A 71 0.95 10.43 -2.49
CA ILE A 71 1.69 9.19 -2.74
C ILE A 71 1.10 8.05 -1.90
N LEU A 72 0.89 8.29 -0.60
CA LEU A 72 0.38 7.29 0.33
C LEU A 72 -1.10 6.96 0.08
N SER A 73 -1.90 7.94 -0.33
CA SER A 73 -3.30 7.73 -0.73
C SER A 73 -3.40 6.81 -1.95
N ASN A 74 -2.57 7.06 -2.97
CA ASN A 74 -2.49 6.19 -4.15
C ASN A 74 -2.07 4.75 -3.77
N TYR A 75 -1.04 4.61 -2.95
CA TYR A 75 -0.58 3.30 -2.47
C TYR A 75 -1.66 2.56 -1.68
N GLN A 76 -2.37 3.23 -0.77
CA GLN A 76 -3.45 2.64 0.03
C GLN A 76 -4.58 2.09 -0.85
N GLY A 77 -4.90 2.76 -1.95
CA GLY A 77 -5.93 2.30 -2.89
C GLY A 77 -5.69 0.88 -3.41
N TYR A 78 -4.42 0.45 -3.51
CA TYR A 78 -4.03 -0.89 -3.93
C TYR A 78 -3.87 -1.87 -2.76
N ARG A 79 -3.21 -1.44 -1.70
CA ARG A 79 -2.94 -2.32 -0.53
C ARG A 79 -4.16 -2.55 0.34
N LYS A 80 -5.15 -1.65 0.31
CA LYS A 80 -6.40 -1.72 1.09
C LYS A 80 -6.20 -1.86 2.60
N CYS A 81 -5.06 -1.40 3.12
CA CYS A 81 -4.79 -1.33 4.55
C CYS A 81 -5.36 -0.04 5.16
N THR A 82 -5.51 0.03 6.48
CA THR A 82 -5.79 1.31 7.16
C THR A 82 -4.48 2.07 7.30
N LEU A 83 -4.33 3.18 6.56
CA LEU A 83 -3.13 3.99 6.56
C LEU A 83 -3.33 5.26 7.41
N ILE A 84 -2.41 5.48 8.35
CA ILE A 84 -2.40 6.62 9.26
C ILE A 84 -1.06 7.34 9.12
N LEU A 85 -1.10 8.56 8.61
CA LEU A 85 0.05 9.44 8.45
C LEU A 85 0.10 10.39 9.64
N VAL A 86 1.20 10.38 10.40
CA VAL A 86 1.34 11.13 11.65
C VAL A 86 2.34 12.26 11.48
N TYR A 87 1.98 13.45 11.96
CA TYR A 87 2.83 14.63 11.97
C TYR A 87 2.88 15.25 13.38
N ASP A 88 4.06 15.70 13.79
CA ASP A 88 4.22 16.49 15.00
C ASP A 88 3.51 17.83 14.91
N ALA A 89 2.71 18.15 15.92
CA ALA A 89 1.95 19.40 15.97
C ALA A 89 2.83 20.65 16.09
N TYR A 90 3.98 20.57 16.76
CA TYR A 90 4.84 21.75 16.97
C TYR A 90 5.41 22.32 15.66
N LYS A 91 5.37 21.58 14.57
CA LYS A 91 5.74 22.02 13.22
C LYS A 91 4.57 22.58 12.41
N VAL A 92 3.38 22.69 13.03
CA VAL A 92 2.15 23.17 12.40
C VAL A 92 1.52 24.20 13.34
N GLU A 93 1.79 25.49 13.11
CA GLU A 93 1.25 26.56 13.94
C GLU A 93 -0.30 26.50 14.03
N GLY A 94 -0.80 26.57 15.28
CA GLY A 94 -2.24 26.69 15.55
C GLY A 94 -3.05 25.41 15.49
N ASN A 95 -2.44 24.22 15.49
CA ASN A 95 -3.20 22.97 15.43
C ASN A 95 -3.35 22.32 16.83
N PRO A 96 -4.58 22.19 17.37
CA PRO A 96 -4.83 21.65 18.71
C PRO A 96 -4.75 20.11 18.80
N GLY A 97 -4.17 19.45 17.82
CA GLY A 97 -4.24 18.00 17.61
C GLY A 97 -5.51 17.61 16.85
N GLU A 98 -5.36 17.22 15.63
CA GLU A 98 -6.48 16.92 14.73
C GLU A 98 -6.28 15.59 14.02
N VAL A 99 -7.38 14.87 13.86
CA VAL A 99 -7.45 13.69 12.97
C VAL A 99 -8.36 14.04 11.82
N MET A 100 -7.78 14.09 10.62
CA MET A 100 -8.53 14.38 9.41
C MET A 100 -8.49 13.20 8.45
N LYS A 101 -9.57 13.02 7.69
CA LYS A 101 -9.59 12.07 6.59
C LYS A 101 -9.16 12.78 5.31
N TYR A 102 -8.10 12.26 4.68
CA TYR A 102 -7.62 12.72 3.40
C TYR A 102 -7.78 11.59 2.37
N HIS A 103 -8.74 11.75 1.47
CA HIS A 103 -9.16 10.69 0.54
C HIS A 103 -9.45 9.36 1.28
N ASN A 104 -8.58 8.37 1.12
CA ASN A 104 -8.68 7.01 1.70
C ASN A 104 -7.70 6.77 2.86
N ILE A 105 -6.96 7.80 3.30
CA ILE A 105 -6.04 7.72 4.43
C ILE A 105 -6.46 8.64 5.56
N TYR A 106 -5.89 8.44 6.76
CA TYR A 106 -6.04 9.34 7.89
C TYR A 106 -4.74 10.11 8.10
N ILE A 107 -4.85 11.42 8.32
CA ILE A 107 -3.74 12.29 8.71
C ILE A 107 -4.00 12.71 10.15
N VAL A 108 -3.00 12.51 10.99
CA VAL A 108 -3.02 12.88 12.40
C VAL A 108 -1.95 13.92 12.65
N TYR A 109 -2.38 15.05 13.20
CA TYR A 109 -1.49 16.01 13.83
C TYR A 109 -1.53 15.79 15.33
N THR A 110 -0.38 15.52 15.96
CA THR A 110 -0.32 15.25 17.40
C THR A 110 -0.67 16.51 18.20
N LYS A 111 -0.92 16.34 19.49
CA LYS A 111 -1.10 17.48 20.39
C LYS A 111 0.24 18.14 20.67
N GLU A 112 0.23 19.41 21.09
CA GLU A 112 1.42 20.23 21.34
C GLU A 112 2.45 19.56 22.28
N ALA A 113 2.00 18.74 23.24
CA ALA A 113 2.85 18.02 24.18
C ALA A 113 3.13 16.54 23.79
N GLU A 114 2.70 16.08 22.60
CA GLU A 114 2.84 14.69 22.14
C GLU A 114 3.63 14.66 20.84
N THR A 115 4.71 13.89 20.80
CA THR A 115 5.48 13.67 19.56
C THR A 115 4.81 12.63 18.67
N ALA A 116 5.19 12.58 17.37
CA ALA A 116 4.72 11.55 16.45
C ALA A 116 5.08 10.14 16.97
N ASP A 117 6.31 9.96 17.47
CA ASP A 117 6.79 8.69 18.03
C ASP A 117 5.92 8.22 19.20
N GLN A 118 5.60 9.13 20.14
CA GLN A 118 4.74 8.82 21.28
C GLN A 118 3.32 8.43 20.85
N TYR A 119 2.77 9.12 19.86
CA TYR A 119 1.47 8.79 19.30
C TYR A 119 1.48 7.42 18.61
N ILE A 120 2.50 7.15 17.80
CA ILE A 120 2.69 5.88 17.09
C ILE A 120 2.84 4.74 18.11
N GLU A 121 3.73 4.88 19.08
CA GLU A 121 3.96 3.87 20.13
C GLU A 121 2.67 3.54 20.89
N LYS A 122 1.93 4.55 21.34
CA LYS A 122 0.65 4.40 22.04
C LYS A 122 -0.40 3.71 21.17
N THR A 123 -0.43 4.05 19.88
CA THR A 123 -1.37 3.45 18.93
C THR A 123 -1.03 2.00 18.67
N VAL A 124 0.24 1.67 18.42
CA VAL A 124 0.74 0.29 18.26
C VAL A 124 0.37 -0.56 19.46
N ARG A 125 0.67 -0.07 20.67
CA ARG A 125 0.38 -0.80 21.94
C ARG A 125 -1.11 -1.14 22.08
N ARG A 126 -1.98 -0.28 21.55
CA ARG A 126 -3.43 -0.48 21.61
C ARG A 126 -3.94 -1.48 20.58
N ILE A 127 -3.43 -1.45 19.34
CA ILE A 127 -4.02 -2.20 18.22
C ILE A 127 -3.24 -3.46 17.81
N ALA A 128 -1.95 -3.61 18.17
CA ALA A 128 -1.12 -4.73 17.74
C ALA A 128 -1.56 -6.10 18.27
N LYS A 129 -2.42 -6.14 19.28
CA LYS A 129 -3.00 -7.39 19.79
C LYS A 129 -3.99 -8.01 18.82
N ASP A 130 -4.78 -7.16 18.15
CA ASP A 130 -5.93 -7.56 17.35
C ASP A 130 -5.71 -7.37 15.85
N ALA A 131 -4.68 -6.61 15.46
CA ALA A 131 -4.39 -6.25 14.08
C ALA A 131 -2.93 -6.50 13.70
N ALA A 132 -2.65 -6.60 12.40
CA ALA A 132 -1.31 -6.59 11.86
C ALA A 132 -0.86 -5.13 11.67
N VAL A 133 0.12 -4.69 12.44
CA VAL A 133 0.59 -3.30 12.42
C VAL A 133 1.98 -3.24 11.83
N THR A 134 2.17 -2.35 10.86
CA THR A 134 3.48 -1.97 10.31
C THR A 134 3.70 -0.48 10.56
N VAL A 135 4.90 -0.12 11.01
CA VAL A 135 5.30 1.27 11.23
C VAL A 135 6.45 1.61 10.29
N ALA A 136 6.28 2.69 9.54
CA ALA A 136 7.29 3.22 8.63
C ALA A 136 7.95 4.46 9.24
N THR A 137 9.22 4.28 9.64
CA THR A 137 10.08 5.33 10.20
C THR A 137 11.54 5.03 9.88
N SER A 138 12.39 6.06 9.85
CA SER A 138 13.85 5.92 9.74
C SER A 138 14.55 6.03 11.10
N ASP A 139 13.82 6.33 12.18
CA ASP A 139 14.41 6.39 13.51
C ASP A 139 14.72 4.98 14.03
N GLY A 140 16.01 4.73 14.33
CA GLY A 140 16.48 3.42 14.79
C GLY A 140 16.00 3.07 16.20
N LEU A 141 15.84 4.05 17.09
CA LEU A 141 15.36 3.83 18.46
C LEU A 141 13.87 3.49 18.47
N GLU A 142 13.07 4.25 17.72
CA GLU A 142 11.64 3.99 17.53
C GLU A 142 11.42 2.58 16.98
N GLN A 143 12.21 2.17 15.98
CA GLN A 143 12.13 0.85 15.37
C GLN A 143 12.32 -0.30 16.41
N VAL A 144 13.19 -0.13 17.39
CA VAL A 144 13.42 -1.15 18.44
C VAL A 144 12.23 -1.25 19.39
N ILE A 145 11.65 -0.12 19.79
CA ILE A 145 10.48 -0.08 20.67
C ILE A 145 9.27 -0.73 20.02
N ILE A 146 9.04 -0.44 18.74
CA ILE A 146 7.93 -0.98 17.94
C ILE A 146 8.00 -2.51 17.83
N LEU A 147 9.20 -3.05 17.57
CA LEU A 147 9.40 -4.51 17.51
C LEU A 147 9.06 -5.20 18.82
N GLY A 148 9.42 -4.58 19.96
CA GLY A 148 9.10 -5.10 21.30
C GLY A 148 7.59 -5.17 21.57
N GLN A 149 6.77 -4.43 20.84
CA GLN A 149 5.31 -4.39 20.96
C GLN A 149 4.57 -5.30 19.96
N GLY A 150 5.30 -6.06 19.14
CA GLY A 150 4.72 -7.02 18.18
C GLY A 150 4.28 -6.42 16.84
N ALA A 151 4.63 -5.17 16.55
CA ALA A 151 4.45 -4.58 15.24
C ALA A 151 5.65 -4.84 14.31
N ASN A 152 5.39 -4.81 13.01
CA ASN A 152 6.44 -4.87 12.00
C ASN A 152 7.04 -3.47 11.80
N ARG A 153 8.33 -3.43 11.50
CA ARG A 153 8.99 -2.17 11.11
C ARG A 153 9.23 -2.10 9.62
N MET A 154 9.20 -0.90 9.07
CA MET A 154 9.58 -0.60 7.70
C MET A 154 10.45 0.66 7.70
N SER A 155 11.60 0.63 7.05
CA SER A 155 12.44 1.83 6.90
C SER A 155 11.87 2.76 5.82
N ALA A 156 12.26 4.04 5.82
CA ALA A 156 11.82 4.96 4.78
C ALA A 156 12.25 4.53 3.36
N PRO A 157 13.46 4.03 3.11
CA PRO A 157 13.80 3.43 1.82
C PRO A 157 12.93 2.20 1.50
N GLY A 158 12.67 1.33 2.48
CA GLY A 158 11.82 0.16 2.31
C GLY A 158 10.38 0.51 1.95
N LEU A 159 9.82 1.57 2.54
CA LEU A 159 8.50 2.08 2.17
C LEU A 159 8.49 2.59 0.72
N LYS A 160 9.53 3.32 0.30
CA LYS A 160 9.64 3.81 -1.08
C LYS A 160 9.68 2.66 -2.08
N GLU A 161 10.51 1.66 -1.83
CA GLU A 161 10.63 0.46 -2.67
C GLU A 161 9.32 -0.32 -2.77
N GLU A 162 8.62 -0.49 -1.63
CA GLU A 162 7.31 -1.16 -1.58
C GLU A 162 6.26 -0.42 -2.41
N ILE A 163 6.22 0.92 -2.32
CA ILE A 163 5.31 1.77 -3.11
C ILE A 163 5.63 1.65 -4.60
N GLU A 164 6.90 1.78 -4.98
CA GLU A 164 7.35 1.70 -6.38
C GLU A 164 7.02 0.34 -6.99
N ARG A 165 7.27 -0.74 -6.24
CA ARG A 165 6.92 -2.11 -6.64
C ARG A 165 5.41 -2.26 -6.87
N THR A 166 4.59 -1.83 -5.92
CA THR A 166 3.12 -1.91 -6.02
C THR A 166 2.61 -1.14 -7.25
N LEU A 167 3.13 0.06 -7.49
CA LEU A 167 2.76 0.86 -8.67
C LEU A 167 3.24 0.24 -9.99
N ALA A 168 4.38 -0.46 -9.99
CA ALA A 168 4.88 -1.17 -11.16
C ALA A 168 4.02 -2.40 -11.49
N GLU A 169 3.62 -3.17 -10.49
CA GLU A 169 2.70 -4.32 -10.62
C GLU A 169 1.37 -3.88 -11.25
N VAL A 170 0.79 -2.80 -10.74
CA VAL A 170 -0.46 -2.22 -11.30
C VAL A 170 -0.31 -1.80 -12.74
N ARG A 171 0.78 -1.11 -13.08
CA ARG A 171 1.05 -0.72 -14.49
C ARG A 171 1.22 -1.95 -15.38
N GLY A 172 1.91 -3.00 -14.89
CA GLY A 172 2.09 -4.26 -15.60
C GLY A 172 0.77 -4.98 -15.87
N GLU A 173 -0.13 -5.03 -14.89
CA GLU A 173 -1.46 -5.63 -15.06
C GLU A 173 -2.34 -4.84 -16.05
N HIS A 174 -2.28 -3.50 -16.04
CA HIS A 174 -3.01 -2.67 -16.99
C HIS A 174 -2.44 -2.76 -18.41
N LEU A 175 -1.12 -2.88 -18.57
CA LEU A 175 -0.48 -3.06 -19.88
C LEU A 175 -0.67 -4.47 -20.42
N GLY A 176 -0.68 -5.50 -19.56
CA GLY A 176 -0.97 -6.88 -19.94
C GLY A 176 -2.41 -7.11 -20.43
N LYS A 177 -3.36 -6.33 -19.95
CA LYS A 177 -4.77 -6.38 -20.40
C LYS A 177 -5.04 -5.62 -21.68
N LYS A 178 -4.12 -4.77 -22.17
CA LYS A 178 -4.24 -4.08 -23.46
C LYS A 178 -4.00 -4.97 -24.69
N GLY A 179 -3.73 -6.26 -24.49
CA GLY A 179 -3.47 -7.22 -25.58
C GLY A 179 -4.67 -8.03 -26.08
N SER A 180 -5.86 -7.90 -25.52
CA SER A 180 -7.05 -8.61 -26.01
C SER A 180 -8.33 -7.99 -25.47
N GLY A 181 -8.68 -6.85 -25.99
CA GLY A 181 -9.97 -6.24 -25.66
C GLY A 181 -10.18 -5.03 -26.53
N GLY A 182 -11.07 -5.15 -27.50
CA GLY A 182 -11.59 -4.03 -28.28
C GLY A 182 -12.05 -2.90 -27.38
N ASN A 183 -12.16 -1.72 -27.93
CA ASN A 183 -12.68 -0.53 -27.29
C ASN A 183 -14.05 -0.83 -26.68
N TYR A 184 -14.12 -1.19 -25.39
CA TYR A 184 -15.37 -1.51 -24.70
C TYR A 184 -16.45 -0.42 -24.81
N LEU A 185 -16.04 0.81 -25.10
CA LEU A 185 -16.98 1.90 -25.34
C LEU A 185 -17.66 1.78 -26.71
N PHE A 186 -16.95 1.31 -27.73
CA PHE A 186 -17.48 1.15 -29.09
C PHE A 186 -18.30 -0.13 -29.28
N ASP A 187 -18.09 -1.16 -28.44
CA ASP A 187 -18.83 -2.44 -28.51
C ASP A 187 -20.29 -2.30 -28.01
N TYR A 188 -20.63 -1.21 -27.32
CA TYR A 188 -21.99 -0.91 -26.84
C TYR A 188 -22.68 0.23 -27.58
N LEU A 189 -22.01 0.82 -28.56
CA LEU A 189 -22.62 1.87 -29.42
C LEU A 189 -23.21 1.21 -30.66
N ASP A 190 -24.43 1.67 -31.04
CA ASP A 190 -24.94 1.33 -32.33
C ASP A 190 -24.05 1.93 -33.43
N GLU A 191 -24.12 1.35 -34.63
CA GLU A 191 -23.22 1.64 -35.76
C GLU A 191 -23.31 3.12 -36.19
N GLU A 192 -24.49 3.73 -36.02
CA GLU A 192 -24.75 5.11 -36.37
C GLU A 192 -24.09 6.11 -35.42
N THR A 193 -24.17 5.82 -34.09
CA THR A 193 -23.53 6.63 -33.04
C THR A 193 -22.00 6.48 -33.09
N ALA A 194 -21.48 5.30 -33.40
CA ALA A 194 -20.04 5.07 -33.56
C ALA A 194 -19.46 5.86 -34.74
N GLU A 195 -20.18 5.92 -35.88
CA GLU A 195 -19.80 6.75 -37.05
C GLU A 195 -19.84 8.24 -36.74
N GLU A 196 -20.83 8.73 -35.98
CA GLU A 196 -20.91 10.15 -35.61
C GLU A 196 -19.76 10.54 -34.68
N MET A 197 -19.41 9.71 -33.67
CA MET A 197 -18.28 9.97 -32.81
C MET A 197 -16.96 9.97 -33.58
N GLU A 198 -16.78 9.08 -34.54
CA GLU A 198 -15.59 9.08 -35.41
C GLU A 198 -15.52 10.33 -36.31
N LYS A 199 -16.63 10.82 -36.81
CA LYS A 199 -16.70 12.10 -37.54
C LYS A 199 -16.32 13.30 -36.67
N VAL A 200 -16.74 13.29 -35.40
CA VAL A 200 -16.34 14.31 -34.40
C VAL A 200 -14.84 14.23 -34.11
N ARG A 201 -14.30 13.03 -33.87
CA ARG A 201 -12.88 12.80 -33.63
C ARG A 201 -11.99 13.26 -34.78
N LEU A 202 -12.44 13.07 -36.01
CA LEU A 202 -11.73 13.45 -37.23
C LEU A 202 -11.93 14.93 -37.59
N GLY A 203 -12.64 15.72 -36.77
CA GLY A 203 -12.93 17.13 -37.06
C GLY A 203 -13.86 17.37 -38.25
N LYS A 204 -14.59 16.34 -38.71
CA LYS A 204 -15.52 16.38 -39.82
C LYS A 204 -16.98 16.63 -39.39
N ALA A 205 -17.23 17.08 -38.17
CA ALA A 205 -18.57 17.47 -37.73
C ALA A 205 -19.03 18.69 -38.54
N GLY A 206 -20.05 18.48 -39.36
CA GLY A 206 -20.57 19.47 -40.29
C GLY A 206 -21.03 20.75 -39.60
N LYS A 207 -20.66 21.88 -40.17
CA LYS A 207 -21.30 23.17 -39.93
C LYS A 207 -22.76 23.06 -40.36
N ASN A 208 -23.65 22.74 -39.42
CA ASN A 208 -25.07 22.98 -39.65
C ASN A 208 -25.35 24.45 -39.42
N GLY A 209 -25.64 25.14 -40.54
CA GLY A 209 -25.96 26.51 -40.63
C GLY A 209 -27.15 26.90 -39.77
N ARG A 210 -26.95 27.94 -38.99
CA ARG A 210 -28.01 28.83 -38.55
C ARG A 210 -28.06 30.00 -39.52
N ASP A 211 -28.79 29.79 -40.60
CA ASP A 211 -29.44 30.86 -41.33
C ASP A 211 -30.88 30.44 -41.48
N LYS A 212 -31.77 31.13 -40.77
CA LYS A 212 -33.08 31.61 -41.25
C LYS A 212 -33.84 32.34 -40.14
N LYS A 213 -33.96 33.67 -40.42
CA LYS A 213 -35.01 34.62 -40.11
C LYS A 213 -35.26 34.98 -38.67
#